data_16a18f635b6171c2cc06048c5e25c77c
#
_entry.id   16a18f635b6171c2cc06048c5e25c77c
#
_cell.length_a   1.000
_cell.length_b   1.000
_cell.length_c   1.000
_cell.angle_alpha   90.00
_cell.angle_beta   90.00
_cell.angle_gamma   90.00
#
_symmetry.space_group_name_H-M   'P 1'
#
loop_
_entity.id
_entity.type
_entity.pdbx_description
1 polymer ?
#
loop_
_entity_poly.entity_id
_entity_poly.type
_entity_poly.pdbx_seq_one_letter_code
_entity_poly.pdbx_strand_id
1 'polypeptide(L)'
;MKRNYQTDTSYVINDQDLIRQIAFHEAGHASAIYLYNKQKQLPPVFFQITIKALDRLADSSLNTCCLAYDHYAAVVEGGRLIHSLPVALIESTHYFSVAEQDAYQSAFEADMINLLIGPLAEAKHVALRDDEQFNARLINIGALHNYGGTSDLEKVYEYLDTFIAARSRHEEKLAELFNQAFQFISSPVHWKAIERLAAYILSHKENVISCEEAIAVLDGCNRHD
;
A
#
# COMPACT_ATOMS: atom_id res chain seq x y z
N MET A 1 11.98 -11.29 -27.67
CA MET A 1 11.05 -10.53 -28.52
C MET A 1 10.59 -9.33 -27.71
N LYS A 2 11.16 -8.13 -27.94
CA LYS A 2 10.74 -6.91 -27.24
C LYS A 2 9.41 -6.46 -27.83
N ARG A 3 8.33 -6.56 -27.08
CA ARG A 3 7.07 -5.91 -27.47
C ARG A 3 7.18 -4.44 -27.11
N ASN A 4 7.29 -3.59 -28.12
CA ASN A 4 7.03 -2.17 -27.96
C ASN A 4 5.52 -2.00 -27.69
N TYR A 5 5.19 -1.61 -26.45
CA TYR A 5 3.89 -1.05 -26.18
C TYR A 5 3.86 0.34 -26.84
N GLN A 6 3.19 0.46 -27.98
CA GLN A 6 2.69 1.75 -28.41
C GLN A 6 1.60 2.12 -27.40
N THR A 7 1.89 3.10 -26.58
CA THR A 7 0.88 3.78 -25.77
C THR A 7 -0.10 4.44 -26.72
N ASP A 8 -1.28 3.87 -26.82
CA ASP A 8 -2.41 4.48 -27.52
C ASP A 8 -2.77 5.75 -26.73
N THR A 9 -2.48 6.91 -27.31
CA THR A 9 -2.56 8.24 -26.69
C THR A 9 -3.99 8.75 -26.53
N SER A 10 -5.00 7.89 -26.51
CA SER A 10 -6.41 8.24 -26.40
C SER A 10 -7.04 8.06 -25.01
N TYR A 11 -6.34 7.52 -24.03
CA TYR A 11 -6.81 7.54 -22.64
C TYR A 11 -6.24 8.77 -21.94
N VAL A 12 -6.96 9.87 -22.00
CA VAL A 12 -6.85 10.94 -21.01
C VAL A 12 -7.37 10.35 -19.71
N ILE A 13 -6.49 9.87 -18.86
CA ILE A 13 -6.85 9.51 -17.48
C ILE A 13 -7.43 10.81 -16.91
N ASN A 14 -8.71 10.78 -16.54
CA ASN A 14 -9.34 11.92 -15.91
C ASN A 14 -8.61 12.13 -14.57
N ASP A 15 -8.12 13.34 -14.30
CA ASP A 15 -7.40 13.68 -13.06
C ASP A 15 -8.17 13.23 -11.81
N GLN A 16 -9.51 13.25 -11.87
CA GLN A 16 -10.36 12.75 -10.78
C GLN A 16 -10.27 11.24 -10.57
N ASP A 17 -10.07 10.45 -11.62
CA ASP A 17 -9.93 8.99 -11.50
C ASP A 17 -8.57 8.64 -10.89
N LEU A 18 -7.51 9.34 -11.29
CA LEU A 18 -6.19 9.19 -10.69
C LEU A 18 -6.19 9.55 -9.20
N ILE A 19 -6.83 10.66 -8.82
CA ILE A 19 -6.98 11.08 -7.43
C ILE A 19 -7.70 9.99 -6.60
N ARG A 20 -8.74 9.38 -7.15
CA ARG A 20 -9.43 8.27 -6.49
C ARG A 20 -8.54 7.03 -6.35
N GLN A 21 -7.80 6.67 -7.40
CA GLN A 21 -6.86 5.54 -7.37
C GLN A 21 -5.84 5.73 -6.24
N ILE A 22 -5.21 6.91 -6.15
CA ILE A 22 -4.27 7.26 -5.08
C ILE A 22 -4.95 7.17 -3.70
N ALA A 23 -6.18 7.69 -3.55
CA ALA A 23 -6.88 7.63 -2.28
C ALA A 23 -7.16 6.19 -1.82
N PHE A 24 -7.49 5.27 -2.74
CA PHE A 24 -7.64 3.85 -2.43
C PHE A 24 -6.31 3.17 -2.10
N HIS A 25 -5.23 3.54 -2.81
CA HIS A 25 -3.88 3.07 -2.53
C HIS A 25 -3.46 3.39 -1.10
N GLU A 26 -3.52 4.67 -0.71
CA GLU A 26 -3.13 5.12 0.62
C GLU A 26 -4.08 4.61 1.71
N ALA A 27 -5.39 4.55 1.44
CA ALA A 27 -6.34 3.92 2.35
C ALA A 27 -6.03 2.42 2.55
N GLY A 28 -5.52 1.75 1.52
CA GLY A 28 -5.03 0.38 1.60
C GLY A 28 -3.89 0.24 2.60
N HIS A 29 -2.83 1.04 2.44
CA HIS A 29 -1.70 1.06 3.37
C HIS A 29 -2.13 1.35 4.82
N ALA A 30 -2.86 2.43 5.04
CA ALA A 30 -3.31 2.82 6.37
C ALA A 30 -4.20 1.76 7.03
N SER A 31 -5.11 1.15 6.25
CA SER A 31 -5.96 0.05 6.74
C SER A 31 -5.16 -1.18 7.14
N ALA A 32 -4.13 -1.52 6.38
CA ALA A 32 -3.26 -2.64 6.69
C ALA A 32 -2.46 -2.37 7.97
N ILE A 33 -1.82 -1.21 8.07
CA ILE A 33 -1.05 -0.80 9.26
C ILE A 33 -1.90 -0.91 10.53
N TYR A 34 -3.18 -0.53 10.47
CA TYR A 34 -4.04 -0.60 11.64
C TYR A 34 -4.72 -1.96 11.79
N LEU A 35 -5.53 -2.39 10.80
CA LEU A 35 -6.40 -3.56 10.95
C LEU A 35 -5.64 -4.88 10.87
N TYR A 36 -4.67 -5.00 9.95
CA TYR A 36 -3.88 -6.22 9.83
C TYR A 36 -2.95 -6.41 11.03
N ASN A 37 -2.25 -5.34 11.47
CA ASN A 37 -1.39 -5.41 12.64
C ASN A 37 -2.19 -5.73 13.92
N LYS A 38 -3.38 -5.13 14.06
CA LYS A 38 -4.32 -5.44 15.17
C LYS A 38 -4.76 -6.91 15.14
N GLN A 39 -5.09 -7.45 13.96
CA GLN A 39 -5.46 -8.87 13.79
C GLN A 39 -4.31 -9.81 14.14
N LYS A 40 -3.08 -9.43 13.84
CA LYS A 40 -1.87 -10.19 14.17
C LYS A 40 -1.35 -9.94 15.59
N GLN A 41 -2.03 -9.12 16.39
CA GLN A 41 -1.64 -8.74 17.75
C GLN A 41 -0.23 -8.11 17.82
N LEU A 42 0.15 -7.40 16.76
CA LEU A 42 1.39 -6.65 16.69
C LEU A 42 1.28 -5.32 17.44
N PRO A 43 2.40 -4.73 17.88
CA PRO A 43 2.39 -3.44 18.53
C PRO A 43 1.74 -2.36 17.64
N PRO A 44 0.99 -1.41 18.21
CA PRO A 44 0.45 -0.28 17.45
C PRO A 44 1.61 0.58 16.93
N VAL A 45 1.47 1.05 15.70
CA VAL A 45 2.47 1.90 15.04
C VAL A 45 1.82 3.21 14.66
N PHE A 46 2.52 4.30 14.88
CA PHE A 46 2.08 5.62 14.46
C PHE A 46 2.23 5.77 12.94
N PHE A 47 1.22 6.34 12.31
CA PHE A 47 1.25 6.77 10.91
C PHE A 47 0.40 8.04 10.76
N GLN A 48 0.57 8.74 9.66
CA GLN A 48 -0.30 9.84 9.24
C GLN A 48 -0.47 9.79 7.72
N ILE A 49 -1.51 10.43 7.21
CA ILE A 49 -1.73 10.55 5.78
C ILE A 49 -1.55 12.01 5.41
N THR A 50 -0.52 12.31 4.61
CA THR A 50 -0.25 13.65 4.12
C THR A 50 -0.92 13.83 2.76
N ILE A 51 -1.75 14.86 2.62
CA ILE A 51 -2.46 15.20 1.38
C ILE A 51 -1.82 16.44 0.79
N LYS A 52 -1.28 16.32 -0.42
CA LYS A 52 -0.76 17.47 -1.19
C LYS A 52 -1.79 17.87 -2.23
N ALA A 53 -2.35 19.08 -2.10
CA ALA A 53 -3.35 19.59 -3.03
C ALA A 53 -2.75 19.91 -4.41
N LEU A 54 -3.50 19.59 -5.45
CA LEU A 54 -3.22 19.82 -6.87
C LEU A 54 -3.44 21.27 -7.35
N ASP A 55 -3.20 22.26 -6.53
CA ASP A 55 -3.55 23.65 -6.86
C ASP A 55 -2.75 24.30 -7.99
N ARG A 56 -1.91 23.58 -8.75
CA ARG A 56 -0.98 24.21 -9.71
C ARG A 56 -0.87 23.58 -11.10
N LEU A 57 -1.87 22.86 -11.59
CA LEU A 57 -1.85 22.40 -12.99
C LEU A 57 -2.51 23.37 -14.00
N ALA A 58 -2.89 24.57 -13.59
CA ALA A 58 -3.48 25.54 -14.51
C ALA A 58 -2.44 26.26 -15.41
N ASP A 59 -1.15 26.04 -15.26
CA ASP A 59 -0.16 26.92 -15.91
C ASP A 59 1.07 26.22 -16.53
N SER A 60 0.96 25.02 -17.02
CA SER A 60 2.07 24.46 -17.82
C SER A 60 1.62 23.63 -19.00
N SER A 61 1.63 24.28 -20.17
CA SER A 61 1.65 23.69 -21.51
C SER A 61 2.94 22.88 -21.75
N LEU A 62 3.14 21.77 -21.07
CA LEU A 62 4.24 20.86 -21.36
C LEU A 62 3.77 19.41 -21.30
N ASN A 63 3.73 18.81 -22.50
CA ASN A 63 3.60 17.37 -22.73
C ASN A 63 4.62 16.57 -21.93
N THR A 64 4.23 15.95 -20.82
CA THR A 64 5.04 14.89 -20.25
C THR A 64 4.16 13.96 -19.43
N CYS A 65 3.86 12.79 -19.96
CA CYS A 65 3.12 11.69 -19.33
C CYS A 65 3.73 11.13 -18.04
N CYS A 66 4.91 11.58 -17.64
CA CYS A 66 5.64 11.05 -16.48
C CYS A 66 5.56 11.95 -15.23
N LEU A 67 4.95 13.12 -15.30
CA LEU A 67 4.95 14.13 -14.21
C LEU A 67 3.66 14.15 -13.38
N ALA A 68 2.66 13.35 -13.71
CA ALA A 68 1.37 13.34 -12.99
C ALA A 68 1.49 12.77 -11.57
N TYR A 69 2.47 11.93 -11.30
CA TYR A 69 2.69 11.35 -9.97
C TYR A 69 3.27 12.32 -8.94
N ASP A 70 3.89 13.42 -9.39
CA ASP A 70 4.52 14.40 -8.48
C ASP A 70 3.57 15.49 -7.96
N HIS A 71 2.34 15.57 -8.46
CA HIS A 71 1.46 16.72 -8.22
C HIS A 71 0.23 16.48 -7.34
N TYR A 72 -0.23 15.26 -7.21
CA TYR A 72 -1.18 14.89 -6.16
C TYR A 72 -0.62 13.69 -5.43
N ALA A 73 -0.41 13.86 -4.16
CA ALA A 73 -0.03 12.75 -3.33
C ALA A 73 -0.82 12.83 -2.03
N ALA A 74 -1.73 11.89 -1.86
CA ALA A 74 -1.90 11.38 -0.53
C ALA A 74 -0.73 10.40 -0.32
N VAL A 75 -0.07 10.43 0.82
CA VAL A 75 1.04 9.54 1.17
C VAL A 75 0.91 9.15 2.62
N VAL A 76 0.89 7.85 2.89
CA VAL A 76 1.01 7.34 4.26
C VAL A 76 2.46 7.45 4.71
N GLU A 77 2.70 8.23 5.74
CA GLU A 77 4.00 8.41 6.39
C GLU A 77 4.04 7.64 7.72
N GLY A 78 5.13 6.92 7.97
CA GLY A 78 5.26 6.08 9.17
C GLY A 78 4.69 4.68 8.98
N GLY A 79 4.15 4.10 10.04
CA GLY A 79 3.44 2.81 10.01
C GLY A 79 4.32 1.58 9.89
N ARG A 80 5.64 1.70 10.02
CA ARG A 80 6.56 0.57 9.95
C ARG A 80 6.88 0.04 11.35
N LEU A 81 6.85 -1.28 11.49
CA LEU A 81 7.31 -1.99 12.67
C LEU A 81 8.85 -2.07 12.69
N ILE A 82 9.45 -2.21 11.52
CA ILE A 82 10.90 -2.27 11.35
C ILE A 82 11.42 -0.92 10.86
N HIS A 83 12.00 -0.13 11.75
CA HIS A 83 12.49 1.22 11.45
C HIS A 83 13.87 1.24 10.76
N SER A 84 14.68 0.21 10.98
CA SER A 84 15.97 0.04 10.32
C SER A 84 16.12 -1.41 9.89
N LEU A 85 16.67 -1.62 8.70
CA LEU A 85 17.02 -2.95 8.22
C LEU A 85 18.41 -3.30 8.77
N PRO A 86 18.53 -4.03 9.90
CA PRO A 86 19.82 -4.30 10.51
C PRO A 86 20.47 -5.50 9.83
N VAL A 87 21.28 -5.25 8.82
CA VAL A 87 22.09 -6.29 8.16
C VAL A 87 22.93 -7.08 9.19
N ALA A 88 23.35 -6.42 10.27
CA ALA A 88 24.12 -7.04 11.35
C ALA A 88 23.27 -7.91 12.31
N LEU A 89 21.95 -7.77 12.32
CA LEU A 89 21.10 -8.49 13.27
C LEU A 89 20.87 -9.94 12.85
N ILE A 90 20.87 -10.20 11.54
CA ILE A 90 20.73 -11.55 10.96
C ILE A 90 21.94 -12.41 11.35
N GLU A 91 23.13 -11.80 11.46
CA GLU A 91 24.35 -12.48 11.90
C GLU A 91 24.39 -12.69 13.43
N SER A 92 23.60 -11.91 14.19
CA SER A 92 23.56 -11.95 15.66
C SER A 92 22.39 -12.77 16.24
N THR A 93 21.72 -13.59 15.44
CA THR A 93 20.56 -14.41 15.87
C THR A 93 20.85 -15.34 17.06
N HIS A 94 22.11 -15.56 17.40
CA HIS A 94 22.50 -16.33 18.59
C HIS A 94 22.12 -15.66 19.93
N TYR A 95 21.76 -14.37 19.91
CA TYR A 95 21.40 -13.60 21.11
C TYR A 95 19.89 -13.49 21.35
N PHE A 96 19.06 -13.86 20.36
CA PHE A 96 17.60 -13.79 20.48
C PHE A 96 17.01 -15.13 20.92
N SER A 97 16.07 -15.08 21.85
CA SER A 97 15.20 -16.20 22.13
C SER A 97 14.33 -16.55 20.90
N VAL A 98 13.83 -17.76 20.83
CA VAL A 98 12.92 -18.19 19.74
C VAL A 98 11.70 -17.26 19.63
N ALA A 99 11.14 -16.84 20.77
CA ALA A 99 10.00 -15.93 20.80
C ALA A 99 10.31 -14.54 20.21
N GLU A 100 11.50 -14.03 20.46
CA GLU A 100 11.96 -12.75 19.88
C GLU A 100 12.19 -12.88 18.36
N GLN A 101 12.75 -14.02 17.92
CA GLN A 101 12.91 -14.29 16.48
C GLN A 101 11.55 -14.38 15.77
N ASP A 102 10.57 -15.07 16.35
CA ASP A 102 9.23 -15.19 15.80
C ASP A 102 8.50 -13.82 15.75
N ALA A 103 8.65 -13.02 16.81
CA ALA A 103 8.08 -11.67 16.85
C ALA A 103 8.70 -10.76 15.79
N TYR A 104 10.01 -10.84 15.61
CA TYR A 104 10.73 -10.06 14.61
C TYR A 104 10.34 -10.47 13.18
N GLN A 105 10.25 -11.79 12.93
CA GLN A 105 9.76 -12.33 11.67
C GLN A 105 8.34 -11.84 11.36
N SER A 106 7.45 -11.90 12.34
CA SER A 106 6.07 -11.45 12.18
C SER A 106 5.98 -9.96 11.85
N ALA A 107 6.86 -9.13 12.45
CA ALA A 107 6.94 -7.71 12.15
C ALA A 107 7.43 -7.44 10.71
N PHE A 108 8.46 -8.17 10.24
CA PHE A 108 8.93 -8.07 8.86
C PHE A 108 7.85 -8.45 7.85
N GLU A 109 7.18 -9.57 8.09
CA GLU A 109 6.11 -10.05 7.21
C GLU A 109 4.95 -9.05 7.17
N ALA A 110 4.57 -8.47 8.32
CA ALA A 110 3.52 -7.47 8.39
C ALA A 110 3.87 -6.20 7.61
N ASP A 111 5.10 -5.70 7.72
CA ASP A 111 5.54 -4.53 6.96
C ASP A 111 5.50 -4.79 5.45
N MET A 112 5.93 -5.97 4.99
CA MET A 112 5.84 -6.35 3.59
C MET A 112 4.39 -6.49 3.11
N ILE A 113 3.52 -7.07 3.92
CA ILE A 113 2.09 -7.19 3.61
C ILE A 113 1.44 -5.81 3.54
N ASN A 114 1.76 -4.91 4.48
CA ASN A 114 1.27 -3.53 4.47
C ASN A 114 1.66 -2.80 3.18
N LEU A 115 2.88 -3.04 2.66
CA LEU A 115 3.32 -2.49 1.37
C LEU A 115 2.56 -3.09 0.17
N LEU A 116 2.19 -4.37 0.20
CA LEU A 116 1.45 -5.01 -0.89
C LEU A 116 -0.03 -4.61 -0.94
N ILE A 117 -0.62 -4.24 0.21
CA ILE A 117 -2.06 -3.94 0.31
C ILE A 117 -2.41 -2.63 -0.39
N GLY A 118 -1.54 -1.61 -0.40
CA GLY A 118 -1.79 -0.36 -1.12
C GLY A 118 -2.10 -0.58 -2.60
N PRO A 119 -1.14 -1.07 -3.39
CA PRO A 119 -1.37 -1.32 -4.82
C PRO A 119 -2.47 -2.37 -5.09
N LEU A 120 -2.71 -3.33 -4.21
CA LEU A 120 -3.84 -4.25 -4.31
C LEU A 120 -5.19 -3.56 -4.10
N ALA A 121 -5.26 -2.56 -3.20
CA ALA A 121 -6.48 -1.77 -3.00
C ALA A 121 -6.79 -0.91 -4.22
N GLU A 122 -5.78 -0.29 -4.80
CA GLU A 122 -5.92 0.44 -6.07
C GLU A 122 -6.38 -0.49 -7.20
N ALA A 123 -5.73 -1.65 -7.38
CA ALA A 123 -6.10 -2.64 -8.38
C ALA A 123 -7.55 -3.11 -8.23
N LYS A 124 -8.00 -3.36 -7.00
CA LYS A 124 -9.40 -3.73 -6.74
C LYS A 124 -10.37 -2.60 -7.04
N HIS A 125 -10.02 -1.35 -6.69
CA HIS A 125 -10.83 -0.20 -7.01
C HIS A 125 -11.01 -0.04 -8.53
N VAL A 126 -9.93 -0.16 -9.30
CA VAL A 126 -9.95 -0.09 -10.76
C VAL A 126 -10.81 -1.21 -11.34
N ALA A 127 -10.62 -2.46 -10.90
CA ALA A 127 -11.43 -3.58 -11.37
C ALA A 127 -12.93 -3.36 -11.13
N LEU A 128 -13.31 -2.90 -9.92
CA LEU A 128 -14.72 -2.63 -9.60
C LEU A 128 -15.29 -1.45 -10.38
N ARG A 129 -14.50 -0.40 -10.63
CA ARG A 129 -14.91 0.73 -11.46
C ARG A 129 -15.20 0.30 -12.90
N ASP A 130 -14.39 -0.58 -13.43
CA ASP A 130 -14.46 -1.04 -14.83
C ASP A 130 -15.39 -2.25 -15.00
N ASP A 131 -16.19 -2.58 -13.97
CA ASP A 131 -17.10 -3.74 -13.92
C ASP A 131 -16.39 -5.09 -14.16
N GLU A 132 -15.13 -5.17 -13.73
CA GLU A 132 -14.31 -6.36 -13.84
C GLU A 132 -14.25 -7.13 -12.51
N GLN A 133 -13.99 -8.44 -12.61
CA GLN A 133 -13.80 -9.26 -11.42
C GLN A 133 -12.38 -9.11 -10.87
N PHE A 134 -12.28 -8.66 -9.63
CA PHE A 134 -11.04 -8.71 -8.88
C PHE A 134 -10.67 -10.17 -8.56
N ASN A 135 -9.63 -10.68 -9.23
CA ASN A 135 -9.29 -12.10 -9.19
C ASN A 135 -7.77 -12.32 -9.07
N ALA A 136 -7.35 -13.15 -8.12
CA ALA A 136 -5.94 -13.50 -7.89
C ALA A 136 -5.24 -14.18 -9.08
N ARG A 137 -5.99 -14.70 -10.07
CA ARG A 137 -5.42 -15.26 -11.30
C ARG A 137 -5.05 -14.19 -12.33
N LEU A 138 -5.71 -13.03 -12.27
CA LEU A 138 -5.50 -11.91 -13.20
C LEU A 138 -4.53 -10.90 -12.62
N ILE A 139 -4.54 -10.73 -11.30
CA ILE A 139 -3.65 -9.80 -10.60
C ILE A 139 -2.54 -10.62 -9.96
N ASN A 140 -1.34 -10.51 -10.49
CA ASN A 140 -0.13 -11.08 -9.93
C ASN A 140 0.78 -9.96 -9.42
N ILE A 141 1.85 -10.33 -8.71
CA ILE A 141 2.79 -9.37 -8.13
C ILE A 141 3.37 -8.41 -9.18
N GLY A 142 3.72 -8.93 -10.37
CA GLY A 142 4.23 -8.10 -11.46
C GLY A 142 3.21 -7.08 -11.99
N ALA A 143 1.91 -7.35 -11.85
CA ALA A 143 0.88 -6.40 -12.28
C ALA A 143 0.76 -5.18 -11.34
N LEU A 144 1.25 -5.29 -10.09
CA LEU A 144 1.17 -4.21 -9.11
C LEU A 144 1.93 -2.94 -9.53
N HIS A 145 2.92 -3.05 -10.42
CA HIS A 145 3.58 -1.88 -11.02
C HIS A 145 2.62 -0.96 -11.78
N ASN A 146 1.51 -1.49 -12.28
CA ASN A 146 0.50 -0.73 -12.99
C ASN A 146 -0.49 0.01 -12.05
N TYR A 147 -0.39 -0.25 -10.76
CA TYR A 147 -1.26 0.28 -9.70
C TYR A 147 -0.45 1.02 -8.63
N GLY A 148 0.45 1.89 -9.06
CA GLY A 148 1.27 2.69 -8.16
C GLY A 148 2.32 1.93 -7.34
N GLY A 149 2.36 0.59 -7.40
CA GLY A 149 3.13 -0.27 -6.51
C GLY A 149 4.62 -0.42 -6.82
N THR A 150 5.21 0.42 -7.67
CA THR A 150 6.64 0.29 -8.02
C THR A 150 7.54 0.49 -6.81
N SER A 151 7.37 1.59 -6.08
CA SER A 151 8.15 1.89 -4.87
C SER A 151 7.90 0.90 -3.73
N ASP A 152 6.65 0.41 -3.62
CA ASP A 152 6.29 -0.58 -2.61
C ASP A 152 6.95 -1.92 -2.87
N LEU A 153 6.94 -2.37 -4.12
CA LEU A 153 7.61 -3.61 -4.52
C LEU A 153 9.13 -3.52 -4.36
N GLU A 154 9.75 -2.41 -4.74
CA GLU A 154 11.17 -2.16 -4.48
C GLU A 154 11.48 -2.34 -2.99
N LYS A 155 10.63 -1.78 -2.13
CA LYS A 155 10.79 -1.90 -0.69
C LYS A 155 10.57 -3.32 -0.19
N VAL A 156 9.56 -4.03 -0.70
CA VAL A 156 9.33 -5.45 -0.38
C VAL A 156 10.54 -6.30 -0.74
N TYR A 157 11.15 -6.09 -1.90
CA TYR A 157 12.36 -6.80 -2.30
C TYR A 157 13.56 -6.47 -1.40
N GLU A 158 13.71 -5.20 -0.99
CA GLU A 158 14.75 -4.80 -0.01
C GLU A 158 14.57 -5.53 1.32
N TYR A 159 13.33 -5.66 1.81
CA TYR A 159 13.01 -6.44 3.00
C TYR A 159 13.33 -7.94 2.82
N LEU A 160 12.96 -8.52 1.68
CA LEU A 160 13.26 -9.93 1.38
C LEU A 160 14.77 -10.19 1.32
N ASP A 161 15.53 -9.35 0.61
CA ASP A 161 16.99 -9.46 0.50
C ASP A 161 17.66 -9.36 1.88
N THR A 162 17.09 -8.55 2.78
CA THR A 162 17.62 -8.38 4.14
C THR A 162 17.24 -9.54 5.06
N PHE A 163 15.99 -10.03 4.97
CA PHE A 163 15.44 -10.99 5.91
C PHE A 163 15.69 -12.45 5.53
N ILE A 164 15.77 -12.76 4.23
CA ILE A 164 15.95 -14.12 3.73
C ILE A 164 17.23 -14.20 2.90
N ALA A 165 18.31 -14.71 3.50
CA ALA A 165 19.59 -14.85 2.83
C ALA A 165 19.54 -15.75 1.58
N ALA A 166 18.66 -16.75 1.56
CA ALA A 166 18.51 -17.68 0.45
C ALA A 166 17.55 -17.11 -0.62
N ARG A 167 18.07 -16.48 -1.65
CA ARG A 167 17.28 -15.90 -2.76
C ARG A 167 16.33 -16.89 -3.43
N SER A 168 16.66 -18.18 -3.43
CA SER A 168 15.77 -19.23 -3.97
C SER A 168 14.45 -19.35 -3.21
N ARG A 169 14.35 -18.79 -1.99
CA ARG A 169 13.12 -18.79 -1.18
C ARG A 169 12.31 -17.49 -1.31
N HIS A 170 12.84 -16.48 -1.98
CA HIS A 170 12.15 -15.17 -2.11
C HIS A 170 10.84 -15.30 -2.85
N GLU A 171 10.79 -16.03 -3.96
CA GLU A 171 9.57 -16.20 -4.76
C GLU A 171 8.46 -16.91 -3.97
N GLU A 172 8.83 -17.97 -3.23
CA GLU A 172 7.89 -18.69 -2.38
C GLU A 172 7.33 -17.79 -1.27
N LYS A 173 8.22 -17.08 -0.56
CA LYS A 173 7.79 -16.16 0.51
C LYS A 173 6.96 -15.01 -0.03
N LEU A 174 7.35 -14.44 -1.15
CA LEU A 174 6.61 -13.37 -1.79
C LEU A 174 5.20 -13.80 -2.22
N ALA A 175 5.09 -15.03 -2.76
CA ALA A 175 3.78 -15.61 -3.10
C ALA A 175 2.90 -15.83 -1.87
N GLU A 176 3.48 -16.28 -0.76
CA GLU A 176 2.79 -16.42 0.52
C GLU A 176 2.25 -15.06 1.02
N LEU A 177 3.11 -14.04 1.07
CA LEU A 177 2.75 -12.69 1.53
C LEU A 177 1.70 -12.05 0.63
N PHE A 178 1.84 -12.21 -0.69
CA PHE A 178 0.85 -11.75 -1.65
C PHE A 178 -0.52 -12.40 -1.43
N ASN A 179 -0.56 -13.71 -1.18
CA ASN A 179 -1.82 -14.39 -0.89
C ASN A 179 -2.47 -13.86 0.40
N GLN A 180 -1.69 -13.58 1.45
CA GLN A 180 -2.21 -12.99 2.69
C GLN A 180 -2.75 -11.57 2.45
N ALA A 181 -2.03 -10.73 1.71
CA ALA A 181 -2.47 -9.39 1.31
C ALA A 181 -3.76 -9.46 0.47
N PHE A 182 -3.81 -10.40 -0.49
CA PHE A 182 -4.98 -10.60 -1.33
C PHE A 182 -6.21 -11.05 -0.53
N GLN A 183 -6.04 -11.94 0.46
CA GLN A 183 -7.11 -12.36 1.36
C GLN A 183 -7.62 -11.19 2.20
N PHE A 184 -6.71 -10.32 2.71
CA PHE A 184 -7.10 -9.13 3.45
C PHE A 184 -7.99 -8.21 2.61
N ILE A 185 -7.57 -7.88 1.40
CA ILE A 185 -8.33 -7.03 0.47
C ILE A 185 -9.64 -7.68 0.03
N SER A 186 -9.70 -9.01 -0.05
CA SER A 186 -10.90 -9.74 -0.46
C SER A 186 -11.97 -9.79 0.63
N SER A 187 -11.60 -9.54 1.88
CA SER A 187 -12.55 -9.47 2.99
C SER A 187 -13.52 -8.29 2.82
N PRO A 188 -14.85 -8.53 2.82
CA PRO A 188 -15.83 -7.45 2.69
C PRO A 188 -15.74 -6.42 3.83
N VAL A 189 -15.37 -6.86 5.03
CA VAL A 189 -15.22 -5.98 6.20
C VAL A 189 -14.04 -5.03 6.01
N HIS A 190 -12.88 -5.56 5.61
CA HIS A 190 -11.69 -4.75 5.36
C HIS A 190 -11.90 -3.83 4.15
N TRP A 191 -12.50 -4.34 3.09
CA TRP A 191 -12.79 -3.53 1.91
C TRP A 191 -13.68 -2.34 2.23
N LYS A 192 -14.76 -2.56 3.00
CA LYS A 192 -15.63 -1.47 3.44
C LYS A 192 -14.92 -0.44 4.31
N ALA A 193 -13.96 -0.83 5.12
CA ALA A 193 -13.12 0.09 5.89
C ALA A 193 -12.22 0.92 4.96
N ILE A 194 -11.60 0.30 3.97
CA ILE A 194 -10.78 0.98 2.94
C ILE A 194 -11.62 1.97 2.15
N GLU A 195 -12.82 1.60 1.69
CA GLU A 195 -13.73 2.51 0.99
C GLU A 195 -14.08 3.74 1.82
N ARG A 196 -14.37 3.55 3.11
CA ARG A 196 -14.67 4.68 4.03
C ARG A 196 -13.46 5.61 4.16
N LEU A 197 -12.27 5.05 4.36
CA LEU A 197 -11.07 5.87 4.51
C LEU A 197 -10.69 6.56 3.20
N ALA A 198 -10.82 5.90 2.06
CA ALA A 198 -10.60 6.53 0.75
C ALA A 198 -11.58 7.69 0.52
N ALA A 199 -12.86 7.52 0.85
CA ALA A 199 -13.87 8.59 0.77
C ALA A 199 -13.52 9.75 1.74
N TYR A 200 -13.01 9.44 2.93
CA TYR A 200 -12.59 10.46 3.89
C TYR A 200 -11.37 11.25 3.36
N ILE A 201 -10.36 10.57 2.80
CA ILE A 201 -9.20 11.22 2.16
C ILE A 201 -9.64 12.18 1.07
N LEU A 202 -10.58 11.76 0.20
CA LEU A 202 -11.07 12.57 -0.91
C LEU A 202 -11.89 13.80 -0.47
N SER A 203 -12.54 13.75 0.70
CA SER A 203 -13.35 14.84 1.23
C SER A 203 -12.62 15.72 2.24
N HIS A 204 -11.43 15.30 2.67
CA HIS A 204 -10.66 15.99 3.70
C HIS A 204 -10.10 17.32 3.16
N LYS A 205 -10.19 18.38 3.97
CA LYS A 205 -9.79 19.73 3.56
C LYS A 205 -8.42 20.15 4.05
N GLU A 206 -7.91 19.45 5.05
CA GLU A 206 -6.60 19.72 5.63
C GLU A 206 -5.52 18.89 4.94
N ASN A 207 -4.29 19.32 5.05
CA ASN A 207 -3.16 18.65 4.38
C ASN A 207 -2.70 17.37 5.09
N VAL A 208 -3.22 17.11 6.29
CA VAL A 208 -2.80 15.95 7.10
C VAL A 208 -4.02 15.34 7.78
N ILE A 209 -4.16 14.03 7.65
CA ILE A 209 -5.07 13.21 8.45
C ILE A 209 -4.23 12.53 9.53
N SER A 210 -4.54 12.79 10.79
CA SER A 210 -3.84 12.19 11.92
C SER A 210 -4.11 10.68 12.04
N CYS A 211 -3.25 9.98 12.77
CA CYS A 211 -3.42 8.56 13.08
C CYS A 211 -4.77 8.29 13.74
N GLU A 212 -5.15 9.12 14.71
CA GLU A 212 -6.39 9.00 15.48
C GLU A 212 -7.63 9.19 14.59
N GLU A 213 -7.59 10.13 13.66
CA GLU A 213 -8.67 10.35 12.70
C GLU A 213 -8.83 9.18 11.75
N ALA A 214 -7.70 8.70 11.17
CA ALA A 214 -7.71 7.56 10.28
C ALA A 214 -8.25 6.30 10.98
N ILE A 215 -7.83 6.04 12.22
CA ILE A 215 -8.31 4.92 13.03
C ILE A 215 -9.81 5.07 13.33
N ALA A 216 -10.29 6.26 13.71
CA ALA A 216 -11.71 6.49 13.96
C ALA A 216 -12.57 6.19 12.73
N VAL A 217 -12.12 6.58 11.55
CA VAL A 217 -12.78 6.25 10.28
C VAL A 217 -12.76 4.75 10.00
N LEU A 218 -11.63 4.08 10.21
CA LEU A 218 -11.50 2.63 9.99
C LEU A 218 -12.38 1.82 10.94
N ASP A 219 -12.49 2.22 12.20
CA ASP A 219 -13.39 1.58 13.18
C ASP A 219 -14.86 1.91 12.94
N GLY A 220 -15.18 2.80 12.00
CA GLY A 220 -16.56 3.22 11.69
C GLY A 220 -17.13 4.24 12.66
N CYS A 221 -16.30 4.86 13.49
CA CYS A 221 -16.67 5.97 14.35
C CYS A 221 -16.66 7.28 13.54
N ASN A 222 -17.73 7.57 12.82
CA ASN A 222 -17.90 8.90 12.25
C ASN A 222 -18.13 9.89 13.41
N ARG A 223 -17.15 10.74 13.68
CA ARG A 223 -17.39 11.95 14.46
C ARG A 223 -18.18 12.92 13.56
N HIS A 224 -19.49 12.74 13.52
CA HIS A 224 -20.42 13.78 13.15
C HIS A 224 -20.88 14.43 14.47
N ASP A 225 -20.13 15.43 14.89
CA ASP A 225 -20.62 16.49 15.80
C ASP A 225 -20.02 17.83 15.32
#